data_c288bc2c116047ae929c193db5da7f23
#
_entry.id   c288bc2c116047ae929c193db5da7f23
#
_cell.length_a   1.000
_cell.length_b   1.000
_cell.length_c   1.000
_cell.angle_alpha   90.00
_cell.angle_beta   90.00
_cell.angle_gamma   90.00
#
_symmetry.space_group_name_H-M   'P 1'
#
loop_
_entity.id
_entity.type
_entity.pdbx_description
1 polymer ?
#
loop_
_entity_poly.entity_id
_entity_poly.type
_entity_poly.pdbx_seq_one_letter_code
_entity_poly.pdbx_strand_id
1 'polypeptide(L)'
;MKIKKPNIHIFVEHKKYYLYDVNINAVVTIPYELYEFFSLWGKEDEKEITADIEEDISFLMEQGFLTEKKKISSIKHYETDTLKDLYMYNMGNVILQVTQNCNLRCEYCVYSGSYINRVHTNKRMSFETAVKTIDFLAAHSLNCNEVSIGFYGGEPLLEIELIKKAVSYAKEVFGEKKVNFNMTTNATLLNMDIADFLVQNDFNITISLDGPRNIHNKNRIFANSNKGTFDLIMENIALIREKYPFFDKKISFNAVIDLKQNVSCTNEFFLNYDTVKGLNVNGTFINPVNRKEILDFDPELNAISNYEVFKVFLYACDSDLFSEYKPTLYESEIASIKQAMCERY
;
A
#
# COMPACT_ATOMS: atom_id res chain seq x y z
N MET A 1 37.11 -22.67 -23.19
CA MET A 1 36.69 -22.39 -21.79
C MET A 1 35.32 -23.03 -21.49
N LYS A 2 35.14 -23.81 -20.39
CA LYS A 2 33.82 -24.29 -20.01
C LYS A 2 33.20 -23.29 -19.04
N ILE A 3 32.31 -22.46 -19.51
CA ILE A 3 31.59 -21.50 -18.68
C ILE A 3 30.31 -22.17 -18.20
N LYS A 4 30.02 -22.08 -16.92
CA LYS A 4 28.72 -22.48 -16.39
C LYS A 4 27.69 -21.39 -16.67
N LYS A 5 26.41 -21.77 -16.83
CA LYS A 5 25.36 -20.83 -17.19
C LYS A 5 25.30 -19.65 -16.20
N PRO A 6 25.63 -18.42 -16.63
CA PRO A 6 25.63 -17.27 -15.74
C PRO A 6 24.20 -16.82 -15.41
N ASN A 7 24.03 -16.12 -14.29
CA ASN A 7 22.74 -15.56 -13.87
C ASN A 7 22.57 -14.14 -14.41
N ILE A 8 22.33 -14.03 -15.71
CA ILE A 8 22.29 -12.77 -16.45
C ILE A 8 20.99 -12.60 -17.21
N HIS A 9 20.65 -11.35 -17.54
CA HIS A 9 19.64 -10.96 -18.51
C HIS A 9 20.30 -10.05 -19.55
N ILE A 10 20.06 -10.31 -20.84
CA ILE A 10 20.57 -9.49 -21.94
C ILE A 10 19.43 -8.77 -22.63
N PHE A 11 19.64 -7.54 -23.06
CA PHE A 11 18.63 -6.74 -23.74
C PHE A 11 19.27 -5.70 -24.68
N VAL A 12 18.43 -5.12 -25.55
CA VAL A 12 18.84 -4.11 -26.52
C VAL A 12 18.05 -2.85 -26.26
N GLU A 13 18.73 -1.71 -26.16
CA GLU A 13 18.12 -0.40 -26.00
C GLU A 13 18.91 0.64 -26.82
N HIS A 14 18.21 1.48 -27.58
CA HIS A 14 18.82 2.51 -28.45
C HIS A 14 19.98 1.99 -29.33
N LYS A 15 19.82 0.80 -29.93
CA LYS A 15 20.84 0.13 -30.77
C LYS A 15 22.12 -0.22 -30.04
N LYS A 16 22.13 -0.25 -28.72
CA LYS A 16 23.22 -0.75 -27.87
C LYS A 16 22.79 -2.05 -27.20
N TYR A 17 23.76 -2.89 -26.92
CA TYR A 17 23.56 -4.20 -26.31
C TYR A 17 24.01 -4.17 -24.86
N TYR A 18 23.20 -4.71 -23.97
CA TYR A 18 23.40 -4.65 -22.54
C TYR A 18 23.33 -6.03 -21.92
N LEU A 19 24.10 -6.20 -20.86
CA LEU A 19 24.05 -7.35 -19.96
C LEU A 19 23.77 -6.86 -18.55
N TYR A 20 22.71 -7.36 -17.96
CA TYR A 20 22.39 -7.21 -16.54
C TYR A 20 22.82 -8.46 -15.79
N ASP A 21 23.78 -8.35 -14.88
CA ASP A 21 24.16 -9.43 -13.98
C ASP A 21 23.35 -9.35 -12.69
N VAL A 22 22.54 -10.41 -12.44
CA VAL A 22 21.61 -10.46 -11.30
C VAL A 22 22.37 -10.60 -9.98
N ASN A 23 23.56 -11.24 -9.97
CA ASN A 23 24.28 -11.51 -8.72
C ASN A 23 24.97 -10.28 -8.14
N ILE A 24 25.42 -9.36 -8.99
CA ILE A 24 26.06 -8.11 -8.59
C ILE A 24 25.14 -6.88 -8.77
N ASN A 25 23.93 -7.10 -9.33
CA ASN A 25 22.93 -6.05 -9.59
C ASN A 25 23.49 -4.87 -10.41
N ALA A 26 24.22 -5.18 -11.48
CA ALA A 26 24.84 -4.18 -12.34
C ALA A 26 24.54 -4.43 -13.82
N VAL A 27 24.44 -3.34 -14.59
CA VAL A 27 24.25 -3.34 -16.04
C VAL A 27 25.52 -2.85 -16.71
N VAL A 28 25.98 -3.57 -17.73
CA VAL A 28 27.11 -3.16 -18.57
C VAL A 28 26.75 -3.19 -20.03
N THR A 29 27.38 -2.33 -20.83
CA THR A 29 27.31 -2.40 -22.30
C THR A 29 28.24 -3.49 -22.78
N ILE A 30 27.77 -4.32 -23.70
CA ILE A 30 28.52 -5.40 -24.31
C ILE A 30 28.59 -5.30 -25.84
N PRO A 31 29.58 -5.86 -26.51
CA PRO A 31 29.61 -5.99 -27.96
C PRO A 31 28.48 -6.85 -28.50
N TYR A 32 28.12 -6.63 -29.78
CA TYR A 32 27.05 -7.41 -30.46
C TYR A 32 27.39 -8.92 -30.46
N GLU A 33 28.63 -9.28 -30.72
CA GLU A 33 29.10 -10.66 -30.79
C GLU A 33 28.86 -11.40 -29.46
N LEU A 34 29.14 -10.73 -28.34
CA LEU A 34 28.90 -11.26 -27.01
C LEU A 34 27.42 -11.34 -26.68
N TYR A 35 26.60 -10.34 -27.10
CA TYR A 35 25.14 -10.39 -26.97
C TYR A 35 24.57 -11.57 -27.75
N GLU A 36 24.98 -11.75 -29.02
CA GLU A 36 24.51 -12.84 -29.85
C GLU A 36 24.92 -14.21 -29.25
N PHE A 37 26.15 -14.34 -28.77
CA PHE A 37 26.60 -15.54 -28.07
C PHE A 37 25.70 -15.90 -26.90
N PHE A 38 25.43 -14.98 -25.98
CA PHE A 38 24.54 -15.24 -24.84
C PHE A 38 23.09 -15.46 -25.24
N SER A 39 22.62 -14.86 -26.34
CA SER A 39 21.25 -15.05 -26.83
C SER A 39 20.98 -16.47 -27.36
N LEU A 40 22.03 -17.13 -27.84
CA LEU A 40 22.00 -18.49 -28.39
C LEU A 40 22.44 -19.53 -27.37
N TRP A 41 22.87 -19.15 -26.18
CA TRP A 41 23.38 -20.04 -25.15
C TRP A 41 22.37 -21.16 -24.80
N GLY A 42 22.82 -22.41 -24.98
CA GLY A 42 22.02 -23.59 -24.71
C GLY A 42 20.90 -23.87 -25.71
N LYS A 43 20.93 -23.25 -26.89
CA LYS A 43 20.04 -23.55 -28.04
C LYS A 43 20.76 -24.45 -29.05
N GLU A 44 19.99 -25.01 -30.00
CA GLU A 44 20.53 -25.89 -31.06
C GLU A 44 21.57 -25.18 -31.94
N ASP A 45 21.47 -23.86 -32.11
CA ASP A 45 22.37 -23.01 -32.87
C ASP A 45 23.44 -22.33 -32.02
N GLU A 46 23.87 -22.96 -30.92
CA GLU A 46 24.88 -22.42 -30.03
C GLU A 46 26.19 -22.14 -30.79
N LYS A 47 26.66 -20.89 -30.70
CA LYS A 47 27.91 -20.48 -31.39
C LYS A 47 29.14 -20.96 -30.67
N GLU A 48 30.17 -21.31 -31.43
CA GLU A 48 31.50 -21.58 -30.89
C GLU A 48 32.12 -20.31 -30.27
N ILE A 49 32.84 -20.47 -29.19
CA ILE A 49 33.57 -19.37 -28.55
C ILE A 49 34.77 -19.00 -29.43
N THR A 50 34.74 -17.78 -29.98
CA THR A 50 35.86 -17.19 -30.69
C THR A 50 36.88 -16.61 -29.68
N ALA A 51 38.10 -16.30 -30.11
CA ALA A 51 39.13 -15.73 -29.24
C ALA A 51 38.67 -14.37 -28.64
N ASP A 52 37.98 -13.53 -29.43
CA ASP A 52 37.49 -12.22 -29.00
C ASP A 52 36.38 -12.38 -27.94
N ILE A 53 35.45 -13.32 -28.14
CA ILE A 53 34.40 -13.64 -27.15
C ILE A 53 35.01 -14.19 -25.85
N GLU A 54 36.07 -15.01 -25.95
CA GLU A 54 36.75 -15.54 -24.77
C GLU A 54 37.49 -14.45 -23.98
N GLU A 55 38.06 -13.45 -24.66
CA GLU A 55 38.67 -12.27 -24.04
C GLU A 55 37.65 -11.42 -23.30
N ASP A 56 36.53 -11.07 -23.94
CA ASP A 56 35.43 -10.31 -23.34
C ASP A 56 34.83 -11.01 -22.11
N ILE A 57 34.60 -12.31 -22.21
CA ILE A 57 34.11 -13.13 -21.10
C ILE A 57 35.11 -13.15 -19.96
N SER A 58 36.38 -13.33 -20.25
CA SER A 58 37.45 -13.34 -19.22
C SER A 58 37.52 -12.00 -18.51
N PHE A 59 37.46 -10.90 -19.26
CA PHE A 59 37.40 -9.56 -18.70
C PHE A 59 36.21 -9.36 -17.76
N LEU A 60 35.02 -9.72 -18.20
CA LEU A 60 33.81 -9.62 -17.36
C LEU A 60 33.91 -10.48 -16.10
N MET A 61 34.47 -11.68 -16.19
CA MET A 61 34.68 -12.56 -15.03
C MET A 61 35.69 -11.99 -14.04
N GLU A 62 36.77 -11.37 -14.49
CA GLU A 62 37.75 -10.67 -13.65
C GLU A 62 37.11 -9.50 -12.89
N GLN A 63 36.13 -8.83 -13.49
CA GLN A 63 35.30 -7.77 -12.83
C GLN A 63 34.19 -8.32 -11.93
N GLY A 64 34.10 -9.66 -11.77
CA GLY A 64 33.12 -10.32 -10.90
C GLY A 64 31.74 -10.60 -11.54
N PHE A 65 31.59 -10.34 -12.85
CA PHE A 65 30.40 -10.70 -13.62
C PHE A 65 30.36 -12.20 -14.00
N LEU A 66 29.25 -12.61 -14.59
CA LEU A 66 29.04 -13.94 -15.19
C LEU A 66 29.16 -15.11 -14.20
N THR A 67 28.84 -14.86 -12.94
CA THR A 67 28.82 -15.93 -11.94
C THR A 67 27.54 -16.76 -12.04
N GLU A 68 27.61 -18.02 -11.63
CA GLU A 68 26.43 -18.89 -11.58
C GLU A 68 25.35 -18.36 -10.62
N LYS A 69 24.10 -18.78 -10.86
CA LYS A 69 23.01 -18.52 -9.92
C LYS A 69 23.37 -19.07 -8.54
N LYS A 70 23.57 -18.18 -7.57
CA LYS A 70 23.82 -18.55 -6.17
C LYS A 70 22.60 -19.26 -5.60
N LYS A 71 22.79 -20.44 -5.05
CA LYS A 71 21.75 -21.10 -4.26
C LYS A 71 21.64 -20.35 -2.95
N ILE A 72 20.51 -19.66 -2.75
CA ILE A 72 20.17 -19.05 -1.47
C ILE A 72 19.83 -20.18 -0.52
N SER A 73 20.71 -20.47 0.44
CA SER A 73 20.51 -21.51 1.46
C SER A 73 19.64 -21.00 2.63
N SER A 74 19.68 -19.71 2.92
CA SER A 74 18.88 -19.07 3.95
C SER A 74 18.68 -17.59 3.64
N ILE A 75 17.53 -17.06 4.00
CA ILE A 75 17.27 -15.61 4.01
C ILE A 75 17.11 -15.24 5.48
N LYS A 76 17.98 -14.34 5.98
CA LYS A 76 17.91 -13.85 7.36
C LYS A 76 17.90 -12.33 7.33
N HIS A 77 16.86 -11.74 7.90
CA HIS A 77 16.80 -10.30 8.09
C HIS A 77 17.87 -9.89 9.13
N TYR A 78 18.49 -8.73 8.96
CA TYR A 78 19.57 -8.25 9.85
C TYR A 78 19.10 -8.10 11.32
N GLU A 79 17.82 -7.79 11.53
CA GLU A 79 17.23 -7.66 12.87
C GLU A 79 16.76 -9.00 13.49
N THR A 80 16.95 -10.14 12.81
CA THR A 80 16.46 -11.44 13.31
C THR A 80 16.99 -11.76 14.71
N ASP A 81 18.22 -11.39 15.00
CA ASP A 81 18.85 -11.68 16.30
C ASP A 81 18.35 -10.76 17.42
N THR A 82 17.86 -9.57 17.09
CA THR A 82 17.32 -8.59 18.03
C THR A 82 15.79 -8.62 18.10
N LEU A 83 15.13 -9.50 17.36
CA LEU A 83 13.69 -9.55 17.22
C LEU A 83 12.97 -9.71 18.59
N LYS A 84 13.56 -10.47 19.51
CA LYS A 84 13.01 -10.62 20.86
C LYS A 84 12.95 -9.28 21.61
N ASP A 85 14.02 -8.51 21.55
CA ASP A 85 14.09 -7.20 22.24
C ASP A 85 13.20 -6.17 21.58
N LEU A 86 13.08 -6.20 20.24
CA LEU A 86 12.15 -5.36 19.49
C LEU A 86 10.70 -5.61 19.93
N TYR A 87 10.28 -6.88 20.04
CA TYR A 87 8.93 -7.21 20.50
C TYR A 87 8.71 -6.95 21.99
N MET A 88 9.74 -7.04 22.80
CA MET A 88 9.61 -6.81 24.25
C MET A 88 9.56 -5.34 24.63
N TYR A 89 10.19 -4.43 23.84
CA TYR A 89 10.37 -3.05 24.30
C TYR A 89 10.02 -1.98 23.26
N ASN A 90 9.90 -2.32 21.99
CA ASN A 90 9.77 -1.37 20.89
C ASN A 90 8.45 -1.55 20.11
N MET A 91 7.43 -2.16 20.71
CA MET A 91 6.12 -2.27 20.09
C MET A 91 5.40 -0.92 20.17
N GLY A 92 5.36 -0.21 19.05
CA GLY A 92 4.80 1.15 18.98
C GLY A 92 3.34 1.23 18.55
N ASN A 93 2.70 0.11 18.15
CA ASN A 93 1.38 0.16 17.53
C ASN A 93 0.53 -1.07 17.87
N VAL A 94 -0.77 -0.84 18.10
CA VAL A 94 -1.81 -1.88 18.14
C VAL A 94 -3.04 -1.43 17.37
N ILE A 95 -3.79 -2.40 16.81
CA ILE A 95 -5.06 -2.16 16.16
C ILE A 95 -6.16 -2.92 16.89
N LEU A 96 -7.15 -2.20 17.40
CA LEU A 96 -8.33 -2.74 18.05
C LEU A 96 -9.41 -2.98 16.99
N GLN A 97 -9.68 -4.23 16.67
CA GLN A 97 -10.83 -4.60 15.83
C GLN A 97 -12.09 -4.61 16.69
N VAL A 98 -12.69 -3.43 16.90
CA VAL A 98 -13.77 -3.21 17.85
C VAL A 98 -15.07 -3.95 17.51
N THR A 99 -15.30 -4.25 16.23
CA THR A 99 -16.45 -5.03 15.77
C THR A 99 -16.17 -5.73 14.45
N GLN A 100 -16.84 -6.86 14.20
CA GLN A 100 -16.89 -7.52 12.90
C GLN A 100 -18.17 -7.17 12.12
N ASN A 101 -19.08 -6.41 12.73
CA ASN A 101 -20.29 -5.94 12.08
C ASN A 101 -20.04 -4.65 11.28
N CYS A 102 -20.80 -4.49 10.20
CA CYS A 102 -20.78 -3.30 9.37
C CYS A 102 -22.19 -2.98 8.89
N ASN A 103 -22.53 -1.70 8.81
CA ASN A 103 -23.78 -1.23 8.23
C ASN A 103 -23.77 -1.19 6.69
N LEU A 104 -22.62 -1.51 6.05
CA LEU A 104 -22.48 -1.65 4.61
C LEU A 104 -22.28 -3.11 4.19
N ARG A 105 -22.49 -3.38 2.89
CA ARG A 105 -22.15 -4.64 2.20
C ARG A 105 -21.42 -4.33 0.91
N CYS A 106 -20.15 -3.89 1.06
CA CYS A 106 -19.29 -3.62 -0.09
C CYS A 106 -18.95 -4.93 -0.81
N GLU A 107 -19.09 -4.98 -2.13
CA GLU A 107 -18.92 -6.20 -2.92
C GLU A 107 -17.51 -6.81 -2.78
N TYR A 108 -16.48 -5.98 -2.75
CA TYR A 108 -15.10 -6.40 -2.61
C TYR A 108 -14.62 -6.57 -1.16
N CYS A 109 -15.49 -6.35 -0.18
CA CYS A 109 -15.09 -6.45 1.22
C CYS A 109 -14.73 -7.90 1.57
N VAL A 110 -13.59 -8.08 2.26
CA VAL A 110 -13.15 -9.41 2.70
C VAL A 110 -14.14 -10.14 3.61
N TYR A 111 -15.09 -9.40 4.21
CA TYR A 111 -16.16 -9.94 5.05
C TYR A 111 -17.50 -10.12 4.31
N SER A 112 -17.65 -9.69 3.06
CA SER A 112 -18.93 -9.72 2.32
C SER A 112 -19.37 -11.09 1.80
N GLY A 113 -18.55 -12.13 2.03
CA GLY A 113 -18.83 -13.50 1.56
C GLY A 113 -18.22 -13.84 0.21
N SER A 114 -17.59 -12.89 -0.47
CA SER A 114 -16.82 -13.13 -1.71
C SER A 114 -15.48 -13.84 -1.47
N TYR A 115 -15.07 -13.99 -0.21
CA TYR A 115 -13.84 -14.67 0.22
C TYR A 115 -14.16 -15.97 0.97
N ILE A 116 -13.23 -16.93 0.93
CA ILE A 116 -13.43 -18.26 1.52
C ILE A 116 -13.21 -18.29 3.04
N ASN A 117 -12.47 -17.33 3.58
CA ASN A 117 -11.93 -17.36 4.95
C ASN A 117 -12.58 -16.34 5.90
N ARG A 118 -13.46 -15.45 5.44
CA ARG A 118 -14.05 -14.39 6.26
C ARG A 118 -15.50 -14.11 5.89
N VAL A 119 -16.30 -13.80 6.91
CA VAL A 119 -17.70 -13.36 6.76
C VAL A 119 -18.01 -12.31 7.83
N HIS A 120 -19.01 -11.46 7.59
CA HIS A 120 -19.54 -10.56 8.62
C HIS A 120 -20.16 -11.36 9.76
N THR A 121 -19.86 -10.94 10.99
CA THR A 121 -20.46 -11.46 12.21
C THR A 121 -20.86 -10.32 13.14
N ASN A 122 -21.70 -10.60 14.13
CA ASN A 122 -22.08 -9.61 15.16
C ASN A 122 -21.11 -9.59 16.34
N LYS A 123 -19.89 -10.12 16.19
CA LYS A 123 -18.91 -10.10 17.28
C LYS A 123 -18.46 -8.67 17.54
N ARG A 124 -18.44 -8.31 18.82
CA ARG A 124 -18.00 -7.01 19.33
C ARG A 124 -16.88 -7.26 20.34
N MET A 125 -15.93 -6.35 20.39
CA MET A 125 -14.88 -6.38 21.40
C MET A 125 -15.44 -5.96 22.76
N SER A 126 -15.08 -6.66 23.83
CA SER A 126 -15.38 -6.18 25.18
C SER A 126 -14.39 -5.09 25.62
N PHE A 127 -14.81 -4.22 26.53
CA PHE A 127 -13.92 -3.22 27.10
C PHE A 127 -12.71 -3.88 27.82
N GLU A 128 -12.92 -5.01 28.48
CA GLU A 128 -11.85 -5.79 29.10
C GLU A 128 -10.78 -6.24 28.08
N THR A 129 -11.19 -6.63 26.87
CA THR A 129 -10.24 -6.99 25.80
C THR A 129 -9.46 -5.75 25.33
N ALA A 130 -10.11 -4.60 25.20
CA ALA A 130 -9.44 -3.35 24.86
C ALA A 130 -8.41 -2.96 25.94
N VAL A 131 -8.78 -3.04 27.23
CA VAL A 131 -7.89 -2.81 28.38
C VAL A 131 -6.65 -3.71 28.29
N LYS A 132 -6.83 -5.03 28.19
CA LYS A 132 -5.72 -5.98 28.07
C LYS A 132 -4.76 -5.68 26.92
N THR A 133 -5.31 -5.20 25.80
CA THR A 133 -4.49 -4.85 24.64
C THR A 133 -3.71 -3.54 24.86
N ILE A 134 -4.34 -2.56 25.52
CA ILE A 134 -3.67 -1.30 25.87
C ILE A 134 -2.57 -1.55 26.90
N ASP A 135 -2.83 -2.34 27.94
CA ASP A 135 -1.84 -2.74 28.95
C ASP A 135 -0.67 -3.50 28.31
N PHE A 136 -0.97 -4.39 27.36
CA PHE A 136 0.06 -5.10 26.61
C PHE A 136 0.94 -4.11 25.81
N LEU A 137 0.34 -3.16 25.12
CA LEU A 137 1.10 -2.11 24.41
C LEU A 137 1.96 -1.31 25.40
N ALA A 138 1.42 -0.92 26.55
CA ALA A 138 2.17 -0.14 27.55
C ALA A 138 3.39 -0.93 28.09
N ALA A 139 3.22 -2.21 28.37
CA ALA A 139 4.29 -3.08 28.84
C ALA A 139 5.40 -3.31 27.80
N HIS A 140 5.06 -3.26 26.51
CA HIS A 140 5.98 -3.59 25.40
C HIS A 140 6.47 -2.37 24.60
N SER A 141 6.14 -1.15 25.02
CA SER A 141 6.54 0.11 24.34
C SER A 141 7.50 0.97 25.13
N LEU A 142 8.29 0.38 26.02
CA LEU A 142 9.13 1.14 26.96
C LEU A 142 10.13 2.05 26.26
N ASN A 143 10.68 1.63 25.14
CA ASN A 143 11.64 2.40 24.35
C ASN A 143 10.98 3.30 23.28
N CYS A 144 9.66 3.28 23.15
CA CYS A 144 8.96 4.13 22.19
C CYS A 144 8.70 5.51 22.79
N ASN A 145 9.06 6.58 22.07
CA ASN A 145 8.74 7.96 22.47
C ASN A 145 7.24 8.26 22.35
N GLU A 146 6.57 7.62 21.41
CA GLU A 146 5.13 7.72 21.18
C GLU A 146 4.57 6.33 20.81
N VAL A 147 3.28 6.14 20.99
CA VAL A 147 2.56 4.93 20.61
C VAL A 147 1.36 5.27 19.74
N SER A 148 0.85 4.26 19.02
CA SER A 148 -0.30 4.39 18.14
C SER A 148 -1.35 3.34 18.48
N ILE A 149 -2.62 3.77 18.59
CA ILE A 149 -3.77 2.90 18.77
C ILE A 149 -4.73 3.13 17.61
N GLY A 150 -4.86 2.12 16.75
CA GLY A 150 -5.80 2.11 15.64
C GLY A 150 -7.14 1.49 16.02
N PHE A 151 -8.23 2.08 15.55
CA PHE A 151 -9.58 1.50 15.65
C PHE A 151 -10.03 1.06 14.27
N TYR A 152 -10.38 -0.21 14.16
CA TYR A 152 -10.75 -0.86 12.91
C TYR A 152 -11.89 -1.86 13.12
N GLY A 153 -12.36 -2.50 12.04
CA GLY A 153 -13.34 -3.56 12.13
C GLY A 153 -14.17 -3.70 10.87
N GLY A 154 -15.47 -4.03 11.01
CA GLY A 154 -16.45 -3.81 9.96
C GLY A 154 -16.66 -2.31 9.78
N GLU A 155 -17.42 -1.69 10.70
CA GLU A 155 -17.50 -0.24 10.86
C GLU A 155 -17.28 0.14 12.33
N PRO A 156 -16.13 0.75 12.67
CA PRO A 156 -15.78 1.04 14.07
C PRO A 156 -16.74 2.04 14.73
N LEU A 157 -17.35 2.95 14.01
CA LEU A 157 -18.32 3.93 14.59
C LEU A 157 -19.60 3.28 15.11
N LEU A 158 -19.88 2.01 14.80
CA LEU A 158 -20.93 1.23 15.47
C LEU A 158 -20.62 0.99 16.97
N GLU A 159 -19.36 1.10 17.36
CA GLU A 159 -18.88 0.87 18.73
C GLU A 159 -18.25 2.15 19.32
N ILE A 160 -18.79 3.32 18.99
CA ILE A 160 -18.21 4.62 19.41
C ILE A 160 -18.08 4.74 20.94
N GLU A 161 -19.00 4.17 21.73
CA GLU A 161 -18.93 4.21 23.18
C GLU A 161 -17.78 3.35 23.75
N LEU A 162 -17.48 2.22 23.12
CA LEU A 162 -16.27 1.44 23.43
C LEU A 162 -15.01 2.22 23.10
N ILE A 163 -14.99 2.89 21.94
CA ILE A 163 -13.84 3.69 21.49
C ILE A 163 -13.58 4.85 22.48
N LYS A 164 -14.62 5.58 22.91
CA LYS A 164 -14.49 6.64 23.91
C LYS A 164 -13.88 6.14 25.21
N LYS A 165 -14.34 5.00 25.72
CA LYS A 165 -13.78 4.36 26.93
C LYS A 165 -12.32 3.94 26.73
N ALA A 166 -11.99 3.34 25.58
CA ALA A 166 -10.63 2.90 25.27
C ALA A 166 -9.65 4.08 25.16
N VAL A 167 -10.08 5.19 24.53
CA VAL A 167 -9.29 6.43 24.44
C VAL A 167 -9.03 7.03 25.82
N SER A 168 -10.06 7.11 26.68
CA SER A 168 -9.91 7.61 28.04
C SER A 168 -8.92 6.76 28.83
N TYR A 169 -9.07 5.44 28.77
CA TYR A 169 -8.19 4.49 29.45
C TYR A 169 -6.74 4.57 28.93
N ALA A 170 -6.57 4.64 27.62
CA ALA A 170 -5.23 4.77 27.04
C ALA A 170 -4.52 6.05 27.51
N LYS A 171 -5.21 7.20 27.57
CA LYS A 171 -4.64 8.42 28.10
C LYS A 171 -4.24 8.30 29.57
N GLU A 172 -5.00 7.59 30.38
CA GLU A 172 -4.66 7.31 31.78
C GLU A 172 -3.41 6.44 31.90
N VAL A 173 -3.35 5.32 31.15
CA VAL A 173 -2.24 4.35 31.20
C VAL A 173 -0.92 4.97 30.71
N PHE A 174 -0.96 5.72 29.61
CA PHE A 174 0.25 6.27 29.00
C PHE A 174 0.71 7.61 29.61
N GLY A 175 -0.18 8.30 30.35
CA GLY A 175 0.15 9.56 31.02
C GLY A 175 0.67 10.61 30.07
N GLU A 176 1.94 11.02 30.23
CA GLU A 176 2.58 12.05 29.39
C GLU A 176 3.10 11.51 28.04
N LYS A 177 3.18 10.18 27.87
CA LYS A 177 3.60 9.59 26.59
C LYS A 177 2.55 9.89 25.52
N LYS A 178 2.99 10.43 24.39
CA LYS A 178 2.09 10.75 23.28
C LYS A 178 1.43 9.50 22.71
N VAL A 179 0.10 9.52 22.65
CA VAL A 179 -0.72 8.48 22.02
C VAL A 179 -1.37 9.03 20.75
N ASN A 180 -1.05 8.44 19.61
CA ASN A 180 -1.66 8.76 18.33
C ASN A 180 -2.86 7.85 18.10
N PHE A 181 -4.05 8.41 17.97
CA PHE A 181 -5.26 7.66 17.67
C PHE A 181 -5.55 7.68 16.18
N ASN A 182 -5.86 6.51 15.61
CA ASN A 182 -6.18 6.35 14.19
C ASN A 182 -7.48 5.57 14.02
N MET A 183 -8.24 5.90 12.99
CA MET A 183 -9.48 5.20 12.66
C MET A 183 -9.66 5.09 11.16
N THR A 184 -10.07 3.90 10.69
CA THR A 184 -10.59 3.74 9.33
C THR A 184 -12.10 3.52 9.39
N THR A 185 -12.87 4.37 8.72
CA THR A 185 -14.32 4.35 8.76
C THR A 185 -14.94 4.52 7.37
N ASN A 186 -16.16 4.02 7.18
CA ASN A 186 -16.97 4.34 6.00
C ASN A 186 -17.68 5.71 6.11
N ALA A 187 -17.50 6.41 7.22
CA ALA A 187 -18.00 7.75 7.52
C ALA A 187 -19.53 7.96 7.42
N THR A 188 -20.33 6.92 7.21
CA THR A 188 -21.80 7.09 7.14
C THR A 188 -22.45 7.42 8.49
N LEU A 189 -21.75 7.11 9.59
CA LEU A 189 -22.20 7.41 10.96
C LEU A 189 -21.48 8.64 11.56
N LEU A 190 -20.66 9.31 10.79
CA LEU A 190 -19.84 10.43 11.22
C LEU A 190 -20.69 11.71 11.33
N ASN A 191 -21.39 11.86 12.45
CA ASN A 191 -22.12 13.06 12.82
C ASN A 191 -21.25 14.05 13.60
N MET A 192 -21.79 15.23 13.92
CA MET A 192 -21.02 16.29 14.58
C MET A 192 -20.56 15.93 15.98
N ASP A 193 -21.34 15.19 16.78
CA ASP A 193 -20.92 14.76 18.13
C ASP A 193 -19.73 13.82 18.08
N ILE A 194 -19.70 12.92 17.08
CA ILE A 194 -18.57 12.03 16.82
C ILE A 194 -17.38 12.84 16.31
N ALA A 195 -17.61 13.77 15.39
CA ALA A 195 -16.54 14.65 14.88
C ALA A 195 -15.90 15.47 15.99
N ASP A 196 -16.69 16.06 16.90
CA ASP A 196 -16.18 16.79 18.05
C ASP A 196 -15.27 15.92 18.93
N PHE A 197 -15.69 14.67 19.20
CA PHE A 197 -14.86 13.72 19.95
C PHE A 197 -13.54 13.40 19.23
N LEU A 198 -13.59 13.15 17.92
CA LEU A 198 -12.41 12.79 17.13
C LEU A 198 -11.41 13.97 17.07
N VAL A 199 -11.90 15.19 16.87
CA VAL A 199 -11.11 16.42 16.84
C VAL A 199 -10.47 16.69 18.22
N GLN A 200 -11.26 16.61 19.31
CA GLN A 200 -10.76 16.82 20.68
C GLN A 200 -9.67 15.82 21.10
N ASN A 201 -9.65 14.64 20.49
CA ASN A 201 -8.67 13.60 20.79
C ASN A 201 -7.61 13.44 19.69
N ASP A 202 -7.49 14.41 18.80
CA ASP A 202 -6.47 14.50 17.73
C ASP A 202 -6.37 13.23 16.85
N PHE A 203 -7.51 12.66 16.50
CA PHE A 203 -7.55 11.46 15.65
C PHE A 203 -7.04 11.72 14.24
N ASN A 204 -6.31 10.78 13.68
CA ASN A 204 -6.12 10.66 12.24
C ASN A 204 -7.23 9.74 11.68
N ILE A 205 -7.97 10.23 10.70
CA ILE A 205 -9.13 9.54 10.15
C ILE A 205 -8.84 9.16 8.70
N THR A 206 -9.02 7.88 8.39
CA THR A 206 -9.01 7.39 7.01
C THR A 206 -10.44 7.06 6.60
N ILE A 207 -10.97 7.81 5.66
CA ILE A 207 -12.33 7.63 5.15
C ILE A 207 -12.30 6.74 3.90
N SER A 208 -13.13 5.72 3.90
CA SER A 208 -13.26 4.81 2.76
C SER A 208 -14.11 5.43 1.65
N LEU A 209 -13.48 5.88 0.57
CA LEU A 209 -14.14 6.54 -0.57
C LEU A 209 -13.46 6.12 -1.89
N ASP A 210 -14.21 5.46 -2.78
CA ASP A 210 -13.60 4.82 -3.96
C ASP A 210 -13.51 5.73 -5.20
N GLY A 211 -14.03 6.94 -5.13
CA GLY A 211 -14.05 7.87 -6.26
C GLY A 211 -15.40 8.54 -6.46
N PRO A 212 -15.78 8.92 -7.69
CA PRO A 212 -17.05 9.58 -7.97
C PRO A 212 -18.25 8.69 -7.67
N ARG A 213 -19.44 9.30 -7.56
CA ARG A 213 -20.68 8.65 -7.14
C ARG A 213 -20.98 7.31 -7.82
N ASN A 214 -20.83 7.26 -9.13
CA ASN A 214 -21.12 6.06 -9.91
C ASN A 214 -20.16 4.90 -9.60
N ILE A 215 -18.89 5.20 -9.35
CA ILE A 215 -17.87 4.21 -8.96
C ILE A 215 -18.09 3.78 -7.50
N HIS A 216 -18.24 4.74 -6.59
CA HIS A 216 -18.41 4.47 -5.17
C HIS A 216 -19.68 3.66 -4.89
N ASN A 217 -20.84 4.12 -5.40
CA ASN A 217 -22.12 3.49 -5.12
C ASN A 217 -22.33 2.14 -5.82
N LYS A 218 -21.50 1.78 -6.80
CA LYS A 218 -21.50 0.44 -7.39
C LYS A 218 -21.18 -0.63 -6.35
N ASN A 219 -20.21 -0.35 -5.48
CA ASN A 219 -19.68 -1.32 -4.55
C ASN A 219 -20.10 -1.05 -3.10
N ARG A 220 -20.22 0.23 -2.68
CA ARG A 220 -20.47 0.61 -1.28
C ARG A 220 -21.94 0.94 -1.06
N ILE A 221 -22.70 -0.06 -0.65
CA ILE A 221 -24.13 0.03 -0.42
C ILE A 221 -24.49 -0.29 1.03
N PHE A 222 -25.59 0.29 1.52
CA PHE A 222 -26.14 -0.04 2.83
C PHE A 222 -26.64 -1.48 2.88
N ALA A 223 -26.37 -2.18 3.99
CA ALA A 223 -26.77 -3.56 4.22
C ALA A 223 -28.30 -3.78 4.20
N ASN A 224 -29.07 -2.77 4.58
CA ASN A 224 -30.53 -2.85 4.77
C ASN A 224 -31.37 -2.29 3.61
N SER A 225 -30.77 -1.54 2.70
CA SER A 225 -31.54 -0.82 1.66
C SER A 225 -30.95 -0.91 0.27
N ASN A 226 -29.75 -1.45 0.12
CA ASN A 226 -28.97 -1.45 -1.13
C ASN A 226 -28.76 -0.06 -1.76
N LYS A 227 -28.98 1.03 -1.01
CA LYS A 227 -28.73 2.39 -1.46
C LYS A 227 -27.24 2.69 -1.36
N GLY A 228 -26.72 3.47 -2.31
CA GLY A 228 -25.36 3.98 -2.26
C GLY A 228 -25.14 4.96 -1.10
N THR A 229 -23.89 5.15 -0.73
CA THR A 229 -23.51 5.94 0.47
C THR A 229 -22.79 7.24 0.15
N PHE A 230 -22.48 7.50 -1.12
CA PHE A 230 -21.67 8.65 -1.55
C PHE A 230 -22.18 10.00 -1.01
N ASP A 231 -23.47 10.30 -1.18
CA ASP A 231 -24.02 11.62 -0.84
C ASP A 231 -23.92 11.91 0.65
N LEU A 232 -24.27 10.93 1.48
CA LEU A 232 -24.18 11.06 2.93
C LEU A 232 -22.75 11.26 3.40
N ILE A 233 -21.79 10.55 2.79
CA ILE A 233 -20.37 10.72 3.12
C ILE A 233 -19.88 12.11 2.73
N MET A 234 -20.23 12.61 1.53
CA MET A 234 -19.87 13.94 1.09
C MET A 234 -20.45 15.04 2.00
N GLU A 235 -21.71 14.89 2.41
CA GLU A 235 -22.34 15.80 3.36
C GLU A 235 -21.60 15.81 4.71
N ASN A 236 -21.33 14.66 5.29
CA ASN A 236 -20.63 14.54 6.56
C ASN A 236 -19.21 15.14 6.50
N ILE A 237 -18.47 14.90 5.42
CA ILE A 237 -17.13 15.49 5.23
C ILE A 237 -17.22 17.01 5.09
N ALA A 238 -18.17 17.53 4.31
CA ALA A 238 -18.34 18.97 4.12
C ALA A 238 -18.62 19.68 5.44
N LEU A 239 -19.52 19.16 6.27
CA LEU A 239 -19.85 19.70 7.60
C LEU A 239 -18.63 19.73 8.53
N ILE A 240 -17.80 18.69 8.52
CA ILE A 240 -16.59 18.64 9.36
C ILE A 240 -15.57 19.66 8.88
N ARG A 241 -15.33 19.75 7.58
CA ARG A 241 -14.38 20.71 7.01
C ARG A 241 -14.81 22.15 7.22
N GLU A 242 -16.12 22.42 7.17
CA GLU A 242 -16.68 23.73 7.47
C GLU A 242 -16.43 24.13 8.95
N LYS A 243 -16.70 23.22 9.89
CA LYS A 243 -16.56 23.48 11.34
C LYS A 243 -15.09 23.45 11.79
N TYR A 244 -14.27 22.57 11.22
CA TYR A 244 -12.90 22.32 11.63
C TYR A 244 -11.89 22.35 10.46
N PRO A 245 -11.69 23.50 9.77
CA PRO A 245 -10.81 23.59 8.61
C PRO A 245 -9.35 23.12 8.89
N PHE A 246 -8.87 23.29 10.13
CA PHE A 246 -7.55 22.84 10.55
C PHE A 246 -7.41 21.32 10.62
N PHE A 247 -8.53 20.60 10.68
CA PHE A 247 -8.56 19.13 10.78
C PHE A 247 -8.32 18.42 9.44
N ASP A 248 -8.32 19.14 8.33
CA ASP A 248 -8.03 18.61 6.99
C ASP A 248 -6.74 17.78 6.95
N LYS A 249 -5.70 18.19 7.69
CA LYS A 249 -4.42 17.46 7.79
C LYS A 249 -4.52 16.10 8.49
N LYS A 250 -5.62 15.84 9.16
CA LYS A 250 -5.93 14.59 9.88
C LYS A 250 -6.89 13.69 9.13
N ILE A 251 -7.40 14.14 7.98
CA ILE A 251 -8.32 13.38 7.12
C ILE A 251 -7.55 12.86 5.93
N SER A 252 -7.67 11.57 5.69
CA SER A 252 -7.19 10.90 4.49
C SER A 252 -8.26 9.98 3.91
N PHE A 253 -8.09 9.60 2.64
CA PHE A 253 -8.99 8.66 1.97
C PHE A 253 -8.28 7.36 1.65
N ASN A 254 -9.05 6.27 1.67
CA ASN A 254 -8.66 4.99 1.11
C ASN A 254 -9.63 4.62 0.00
N ALA A 255 -9.14 4.62 -1.24
CA ALA A 255 -9.90 4.26 -2.44
C ALA A 255 -9.57 2.82 -2.84
N VAL A 256 -10.57 1.95 -2.86
CA VAL A 256 -10.41 0.61 -3.41
C VAL A 256 -10.64 0.65 -4.91
N ILE A 257 -9.59 0.29 -5.65
CA ILE A 257 -9.57 0.32 -7.11
C ILE A 257 -9.98 -1.05 -7.65
N ASP A 258 -11.09 -1.09 -8.37
CA ASP A 258 -11.53 -2.23 -9.15
C ASP A 258 -10.96 -2.09 -10.57
N LEU A 259 -10.10 -3.02 -11.01
CA LEU A 259 -9.53 -3.02 -12.35
C LEU A 259 -10.57 -3.22 -13.48
N LYS A 260 -11.83 -3.47 -13.13
CA LYS A 260 -12.98 -3.42 -14.06
C LYS A 260 -13.54 -2.01 -14.24
N GLN A 261 -12.88 -0.97 -13.72
CA GLN A 261 -13.30 0.43 -13.76
C GLN A 261 -12.17 1.33 -14.23
N ASN A 262 -12.53 2.50 -14.76
CA ASN A 262 -11.57 3.49 -15.21
C ASN A 262 -10.90 4.19 -14.00
N VAL A 263 -9.63 3.90 -13.78
CA VAL A 263 -8.81 4.46 -12.68
C VAL A 263 -8.61 5.97 -12.85
N SER A 264 -8.53 6.47 -14.08
CA SER A 264 -8.33 7.90 -14.37
C SER A 264 -9.46 8.75 -13.80
N CYS A 265 -10.73 8.29 -13.89
CA CYS A 265 -11.87 8.99 -13.31
C CYS A 265 -11.78 9.13 -11.78
N THR A 266 -11.20 8.14 -11.11
CA THR A 266 -10.98 8.20 -9.65
C THR A 266 -9.91 9.22 -9.30
N ASN A 267 -8.80 9.25 -10.04
CA ASN A 267 -7.74 10.25 -9.84
C ASN A 267 -8.25 11.68 -10.08
N GLU A 268 -8.96 11.91 -11.18
CA GLU A 268 -9.56 13.21 -11.52
C GLU A 268 -10.56 13.68 -10.45
N PHE A 269 -11.33 12.75 -9.87
CA PHE A 269 -12.27 13.07 -8.79
C PHE A 269 -11.55 13.62 -7.56
N PHE A 270 -10.50 12.96 -7.08
CA PHE A 270 -9.77 13.43 -5.90
C PHE A 270 -8.97 14.71 -6.16
N LEU A 271 -8.56 14.95 -7.39
CA LEU A 271 -7.89 16.20 -7.77
C LEU A 271 -8.83 17.41 -7.80
N ASN A 272 -10.07 17.23 -8.26
CA ASN A 272 -10.92 18.34 -8.68
C ASN A 272 -12.20 18.51 -7.84
N TYR A 273 -12.68 17.50 -7.11
CA TYR A 273 -13.93 17.59 -6.39
C TYR A 273 -13.77 18.38 -5.09
N ASP A 274 -14.49 19.49 -4.95
CA ASP A 274 -14.29 20.50 -3.90
C ASP A 274 -14.25 19.95 -2.47
N THR A 275 -15.09 18.97 -2.16
CA THR A 275 -15.18 18.38 -0.82
C THR A 275 -13.95 17.54 -0.45
N VAL A 276 -13.19 17.04 -1.42
CA VAL A 276 -12.07 16.10 -1.17
C VAL A 276 -10.72 16.59 -1.70
N LYS A 277 -10.71 17.58 -2.60
CA LYS A 277 -9.46 18.10 -3.19
C LYS A 277 -8.50 18.61 -2.11
N GLY A 278 -7.23 18.34 -2.29
CA GLY A 278 -6.17 18.75 -1.38
C GLY A 278 -6.01 17.89 -0.14
N LEU A 279 -6.84 16.84 0.04
CA LEU A 279 -6.68 15.84 1.08
C LEU A 279 -5.92 14.62 0.57
N ASN A 280 -5.20 13.94 1.46
CA ASN A 280 -4.43 12.75 1.10
C ASN A 280 -5.35 11.59 0.70
N VAL A 281 -4.98 10.85 -0.34
CA VAL A 281 -5.69 9.65 -0.76
C VAL A 281 -4.72 8.52 -1.07
N ASN A 282 -5.03 7.32 -0.60
CA ASN A 282 -4.30 6.09 -0.90
C ASN A 282 -5.17 5.19 -1.78
N GLY A 283 -4.64 4.80 -2.94
CA GLY A 283 -5.26 3.84 -3.83
C GLY A 283 -4.82 2.41 -3.48
N THR A 284 -5.77 1.48 -3.33
CA THR A 284 -5.47 0.07 -3.13
C THR A 284 -6.29 -0.79 -4.07
N PHE A 285 -5.67 -1.78 -4.71
CA PHE A 285 -6.39 -2.71 -5.58
C PHE A 285 -7.18 -3.76 -4.78
N ILE A 286 -8.27 -4.24 -5.38
CA ILE A 286 -9.02 -5.37 -4.81
C ILE A 286 -8.07 -6.56 -4.64
N ASN A 287 -8.01 -7.11 -3.42
CA ASN A 287 -7.15 -8.24 -3.12
C ASN A 287 -7.72 -9.52 -3.79
N PRO A 288 -6.96 -10.17 -4.70
CA PRO A 288 -7.42 -11.40 -5.35
C PRO A 288 -7.26 -12.66 -4.49
N VAL A 289 -6.45 -12.59 -3.42
CA VAL A 289 -6.11 -13.75 -2.59
C VAL A 289 -7.31 -14.23 -1.77
N ASN A 290 -7.59 -15.52 -1.82
CA ASN A 290 -8.71 -16.17 -1.13
C ASN A 290 -10.11 -15.75 -1.62
N ARG A 291 -10.25 -15.14 -2.78
CA ARG A 291 -11.57 -14.95 -3.41
C ARG A 291 -12.12 -16.27 -3.92
N LYS A 292 -13.44 -16.42 -3.85
CA LYS A 292 -14.16 -17.58 -4.40
C LYS A 292 -14.16 -17.60 -5.94
N GLU A 293 -14.14 -16.41 -6.53
CA GLU A 293 -14.13 -16.21 -7.97
C GLU A 293 -12.78 -15.59 -8.40
N ILE A 294 -12.26 -16.05 -9.52
CA ILE A 294 -11.09 -15.46 -10.15
C ILE A 294 -11.50 -14.08 -10.69
N LEU A 295 -10.69 -13.07 -10.39
CA LEU A 295 -10.87 -11.74 -10.99
C LEU A 295 -10.48 -11.84 -12.47
N ASP A 296 -11.46 -11.64 -13.33
CA ASP A 296 -11.21 -11.47 -14.76
C ASP A 296 -10.84 -10.02 -15.03
N PHE A 297 -9.69 -9.82 -15.65
CA PHE A 297 -9.16 -8.48 -15.95
C PHE A 297 -9.43 -8.16 -17.43
N ASP A 298 -10.11 -7.05 -17.66
CA ASP A 298 -10.26 -6.48 -18.99
C ASP A 298 -8.88 -5.97 -19.48
N PRO A 299 -8.35 -6.46 -20.61
CA PRO A 299 -7.03 -6.04 -21.10
C PRO A 299 -6.93 -4.51 -21.36
N GLU A 300 -8.01 -3.87 -21.81
CA GLU A 300 -8.03 -2.43 -22.08
C GLU A 300 -7.97 -1.64 -20.77
N LEU A 301 -8.76 -2.00 -19.76
CA LEU A 301 -8.72 -1.37 -18.44
C LEU A 301 -7.38 -1.63 -17.72
N ASN A 302 -6.78 -2.79 -17.93
CA ASN A 302 -5.44 -3.07 -17.42
C ASN A 302 -4.38 -2.18 -18.10
N ALA A 303 -4.49 -1.94 -19.41
CA ALA A 303 -3.60 -1.02 -20.12
C ALA A 303 -3.74 0.42 -19.59
N ILE A 304 -4.97 0.88 -19.33
CA ILE A 304 -5.24 2.18 -18.70
C ILE A 304 -4.59 2.26 -17.32
N SER A 305 -4.77 1.24 -16.49
CA SER A 305 -4.17 1.18 -15.15
C SER A 305 -2.64 1.22 -15.19
N ASN A 306 -2.03 0.47 -16.10
CA ASN A 306 -0.58 0.49 -16.30
C ASN A 306 -0.08 1.87 -16.78
N TYR A 307 -0.86 2.56 -17.59
CA TYR A 307 -0.54 3.93 -18.02
C TYR A 307 -0.61 4.92 -16.85
N GLU A 308 -1.59 4.80 -15.94
CA GLU A 308 -1.63 5.60 -14.71
C GLU A 308 -0.38 5.36 -13.83
N VAL A 309 0.04 4.10 -13.67
CA VAL A 309 1.28 3.76 -12.96
C VAL A 309 2.50 4.35 -13.67
N PHE A 310 2.55 4.31 -15.00
CA PHE A 310 3.64 4.93 -15.77
C PHE A 310 3.73 6.44 -15.53
N LYS A 311 2.60 7.16 -15.46
CA LYS A 311 2.58 8.59 -15.10
C LYS A 311 3.16 8.85 -13.70
N VAL A 312 2.98 7.94 -12.74
CA VAL A 312 3.62 8.01 -11.42
C VAL A 312 5.14 8.02 -11.54
N PHE A 313 5.71 7.16 -12.38
CA PHE A 313 7.15 7.14 -12.62
C PHE A 313 7.65 8.42 -13.29
N LEU A 314 6.94 8.93 -14.29
CA LEU A 314 7.30 10.20 -14.94
C LEU A 314 7.32 11.34 -13.93
N TYR A 315 6.28 11.48 -13.12
CA TYR A 315 6.21 12.51 -12.07
C TYR A 315 7.29 12.32 -10.98
N ALA A 316 7.64 11.10 -10.65
CA ALA A 316 8.72 10.82 -9.69
C ALA A 316 10.11 11.22 -10.25
N CYS A 317 10.33 11.05 -11.56
CA CYS A 317 11.58 11.43 -12.22
C CYS A 317 11.75 12.96 -12.28
N ASP A 318 10.70 13.68 -12.68
CA ASP A 318 10.72 15.13 -12.79
C ASP A 318 9.31 15.71 -12.56
N SER A 319 9.07 16.18 -11.33
CA SER A 319 7.77 16.72 -10.93
C SER A 319 7.42 18.05 -11.59
N ASP A 320 8.41 18.81 -12.06
CA ASP A 320 8.17 20.10 -12.69
C ASP A 320 7.79 19.91 -14.15
N LEU A 321 8.50 19.04 -14.87
CA LEU A 321 8.24 18.71 -16.26
C LEU A 321 6.91 17.97 -16.43
N PHE A 322 6.57 17.08 -15.50
CA PHE A 322 5.38 16.24 -15.53
C PHE A 322 4.30 16.64 -14.53
N SER A 323 4.25 17.92 -14.14
CA SER A 323 3.30 18.44 -13.13
C SER A 323 1.83 18.20 -13.48
N GLU A 324 1.48 18.12 -14.76
CA GLU A 324 0.13 17.78 -15.23
C GLU A 324 -0.31 16.34 -14.92
N TYR A 325 0.65 15.45 -14.64
CA TYR A 325 0.40 14.05 -14.32
C TYR A 325 0.41 13.76 -12.81
N LYS A 326 0.29 14.77 -11.96
CA LYS A 326 0.30 14.61 -10.51
C LYS A 326 -0.65 13.47 -10.09
N PRO A 327 -0.14 12.31 -9.65
CA PRO A 327 -0.93 11.14 -9.33
C PRO A 327 -1.31 11.16 -7.85
N THR A 328 -2.49 11.67 -7.55
CA THR A 328 -2.98 11.81 -6.16
C THR A 328 -3.15 10.47 -5.45
N LEU A 329 -3.55 9.42 -6.19
CA LEU A 329 -3.77 8.08 -5.64
C LEU A 329 -2.50 7.34 -5.21
N TYR A 330 -1.33 7.83 -5.63
CA TYR A 330 -0.05 7.12 -5.50
C TYR A 330 1.04 7.98 -4.85
N GLU A 331 0.67 8.95 -4.01
CA GLU A 331 1.67 9.85 -3.39
C GLU A 331 2.68 9.10 -2.49
N SER A 332 2.25 8.03 -1.82
CA SER A 332 3.13 7.18 -1.01
C SER A 332 4.15 6.41 -1.86
N GLU A 333 3.73 5.93 -3.02
CA GLU A 333 4.59 5.22 -3.98
C GLU A 333 5.63 6.16 -4.58
N ILE A 334 5.26 7.41 -4.88
CA ILE A 334 6.19 8.42 -5.41
C ILE A 334 7.33 8.66 -4.42
N ALA A 335 7.01 8.83 -3.13
CA ALA A 335 8.03 9.02 -2.11
C ALA A 335 9.00 7.82 -2.04
N SER A 336 8.46 6.61 -2.08
CA SER A 336 9.24 5.36 -2.07
C SER A 336 10.12 5.23 -3.32
N ILE A 337 9.61 5.60 -4.51
CA ILE A 337 10.37 5.57 -5.77
C ILE A 337 11.51 6.59 -5.70
N LYS A 338 11.24 7.83 -5.28
CA LYS A 338 12.27 8.88 -5.15
C LYS A 338 13.35 8.48 -4.17
N GLN A 339 12.99 7.90 -3.03
CA GLN A 339 13.96 7.39 -2.05
C GLN A 339 14.81 6.28 -2.67
N ALA A 340 14.23 5.30 -3.32
CA ALA A 340 14.97 4.21 -3.97
C ALA A 340 15.89 4.70 -5.10
N MET A 341 15.52 5.79 -5.79
CA MET A 341 16.39 6.44 -6.79
C MET A 341 17.57 7.16 -6.14
N CYS A 342 17.36 7.85 -5.00
CA CYS A 342 18.42 8.55 -4.29
C CYS A 342 19.44 7.62 -3.59
N GLU A 343 19.01 6.44 -3.12
CA GLU A 343 19.88 5.48 -2.44
C GLU A 343 20.83 4.72 -3.39
N ARG A 344 20.68 4.89 -4.72
CA ARG A 344 21.48 4.23 -5.76
C ARG A 344 22.54 5.13 -6.42
N TYR A 345 22.61 6.38 -6.01
CA TYR A 345 23.62 7.37 -6.42
C TYR A 345 24.38 7.89 -5.19
#